data_bae0a721977e7dd15a0b70a5d4e5fe54
#
_entry.id   bae0a721977e7dd15a0b70a5d4e5fe54
#
_cell.length_a   1.000
_cell.length_b   1.000
_cell.length_c   1.000
_cell.angle_alpha   90.00
_cell.angle_beta   90.00
_cell.angle_gamma   90.00
#
_symmetry.space_group_name_H-M   'P 1'
#
loop_
_entity.id
_entity.type
_entity.pdbx_description
1 polymer ?
#
loop_
_entity_poly.entity_id
_entity_poly.type
_entity_poly.pdbx_seq_one_letter_code
_entity_poly.pdbx_strand_id
1 'polypeptide(L)'
;MTTGISSTNNRAERTPPKGVALWWKNNRKGIISPLFGIGGFLLFWQLSASLGLTKLAGPLSLFTEERTRDLLFYPFFDRGGLDKGLFLHAMSSLSRVALGYSLAAIVGIAVGIAVGLNKALDRAFDPLFQFLRMVAPLAWVPIALVLFQNNQPAAIFVIFITSIWPILINTAEGVRQIPQDYRNVAQVLQMSNRSFFTKVLIPSALPYIFTGLRISIGLAWLAIIAAEIVMPGTPGIGFFIWDAYQNSYVSDIVLGVIWIGAIGLILDRLMTWLQKRISSDH
;
A
#
# COMPACT_ATOMS: atom_id res chain seq x y z
N MET A 1 -41.50 64.88 -33.59
CA MET A 1 -42.34 63.71 -33.31
C MET A 1 -41.80 62.54 -34.02
N THR A 2 -41.14 61.66 -33.23
CA THR A 2 -40.91 60.24 -33.59
C THR A 2 -40.33 59.57 -32.34
N THR A 3 -41.15 58.80 -31.72
CA THR A 3 -40.92 58.02 -30.51
C THR A 3 -40.09 56.74 -30.84
N GLY A 4 -38.90 56.64 -30.31
CA GLY A 4 -38.09 55.40 -30.35
C GLY A 4 -38.55 54.36 -29.31
N ILE A 5 -38.97 53.19 -29.76
CA ILE A 5 -39.32 52.03 -28.92
C ILE A 5 -38.07 51.29 -28.57
N SER A 6 -37.68 51.35 -27.31
CA SER A 6 -36.60 50.55 -26.74
C SER A 6 -37.11 49.12 -26.53
N SER A 7 -36.60 48.14 -27.31
CA SER A 7 -36.84 46.73 -27.09
C SER A 7 -35.87 46.23 -26.02
N THR A 8 -36.39 46.04 -24.79
CA THR A 8 -35.67 45.36 -23.71
C THR A 8 -35.60 43.86 -24.03
N ASN A 9 -34.41 43.44 -24.40
CA ASN A 9 -34.05 42.05 -24.67
C ASN A 9 -33.90 41.29 -23.32
N ASN A 10 -34.99 40.69 -22.86
CA ASN A 10 -35.06 39.93 -21.63
C ASN A 10 -34.42 38.55 -21.87
N ARG A 11 -33.08 38.47 -21.87
CA ARG A 11 -32.36 37.20 -21.77
C ARG A 11 -32.54 36.67 -20.35
N ALA A 12 -33.49 35.77 -20.19
CA ALA A 12 -33.62 34.96 -18.98
C ALA A 12 -32.26 34.35 -18.67
N GLU A 13 -31.60 34.82 -17.61
CA GLU A 13 -30.42 34.19 -17.01
C GLU A 13 -30.77 32.77 -16.65
N ARG A 14 -30.28 31.81 -17.43
CA ARG A 14 -30.34 30.39 -17.07
C ARG A 14 -29.45 30.21 -15.87
N THR A 15 -30.03 30.11 -14.67
CA THR A 15 -29.34 29.72 -13.46
C THR A 15 -28.64 28.37 -13.71
N PRO A 16 -27.32 28.26 -13.45
CA PRO A 16 -26.61 27.01 -13.66
C PRO A 16 -27.20 25.91 -12.75
N PRO A 17 -27.34 24.69 -13.23
CA PRO A 17 -27.88 23.59 -12.44
C PRO A 17 -26.99 23.35 -11.22
N LYS A 18 -27.62 23.32 -10.03
CA LYS A 18 -26.96 23.20 -8.73
C LYS A 18 -26.08 21.95 -8.64
N GLY A 19 -24.82 22.13 -8.27
CA GLY A 19 -23.83 21.25 -7.66
C GLY A 19 -23.66 19.83 -8.21
N VAL A 20 -24.62 18.95 -8.11
CA VAL A 20 -24.51 17.53 -8.41
C VAL A 20 -24.44 17.23 -9.92
N ALA A 21 -25.24 17.91 -10.72
CA ALA A 21 -25.28 17.69 -12.18
C ALA A 21 -24.01 18.22 -12.90
N LEU A 22 -23.44 19.33 -12.42
CA LEU A 22 -22.16 19.86 -12.92
C LEU A 22 -21.00 18.98 -12.47
N TRP A 23 -20.99 18.50 -11.25
CA TRP A 23 -20.02 17.56 -10.75
C TRP A 23 -20.03 16.25 -11.57
N TRP A 24 -21.20 15.70 -11.86
CA TRP A 24 -21.39 14.51 -12.70
C TRP A 24 -20.89 14.75 -14.13
N LYS A 25 -21.22 15.89 -14.74
CA LYS A 25 -20.81 16.22 -16.10
C LYS A 25 -19.29 16.35 -16.24
N ASN A 26 -18.61 16.90 -15.23
CA ASN A 26 -17.15 17.05 -15.23
C ASN A 26 -16.40 15.76 -14.86
N ASN A 27 -16.96 14.94 -13.96
CA ASN A 27 -16.30 13.73 -13.48
C ASN A 27 -16.75 12.44 -14.18
N ARG A 28 -17.77 12.49 -15.04
CA ARG A 28 -18.31 11.28 -15.70
C ARG A 28 -17.26 10.50 -16.49
N LYS A 29 -16.34 11.18 -17.19
CA LYS A 29 -15.26 10.51 -17.93
C LYS A 29 -14.28 9.80 -17.00
N GLY A 30 -13.98 10.40 -15.85
CA GLY A 30 -13.12 9.82 -14.83
C GLY A 30 -13.73 8.63 -14.10
N ILE A 31 -15.07 8.52 -14.05
CA ILE A 31 -15.78 7.42 -13.36
C ILE A 31 -16.18 6.32 -14.37
N ILE A 32 -16.68 6.73 -15.53
CA ILE A 32 -17.18 5.80 -16.55
C ILE A 32 -16.04 5.00 -17.17
N SER A 33 -14.90 5.61 -17.44
CA SER A 33 -13.75 4.92 -18.05
C SER A 33 -13.22 3.75 -17.23
N PRO A 34 -12.95 3.87 -15.90
CA PRO A 34 -12.59 2.73 -15.07
C PRO A 34 -13.68 1.67 -14.96
N LEU A 35 -14.96 2.07 -14.88
CA LEU A 35 -16.08 1.13 -14.84
C LEU A 35 -16.18 0.27 -16.10
N PHE A 36 -15.99 0.87 -17.29
CA PHE A 36 -15.94 0.10 -18.53
C PHE A 36 -14.75 -0.86 -18.58
N GLY A 37 -13.56 -0.42 -18.10
CA GLY A 37 -12.38 -1.28 -18.04
C GLY A 37 -12.58 -2.47 -17.08
N ILE A 38 -13.04 -2.20 -15.86
CA ILE A 38 -13.32 -3.24 -14.86
C ILE A 38 -14.45 -4.15 -15.33
N GLY A 39 -15.55 -3.59 -15.82
CA GLY A 39 -16.69 -4.37 -16.34
C GLY A 39 -16.29 -5.26 -17.51
N GLY A 40 -15.53 -4.73 -18.48
CA GLY A 40 -15.01 -5.50 -19.61
C GLY A 40 -14.09 -6.63 -19.17
N PHE A 41 -13.20 -6.38 -18.21
CA PHE A 41 -12.33 -7.41 -17.63
C PHE A 41 -13.13 -8.52 -16.92
N LEU A 42 -14.11 -8.15 -16.09
CA LEU A 42 -14.95 -9.12 -15.38
C LEU A 42 -15.80 -9.95 -16.34
N LEU A 43 -16.34 -9.34 -17.41
CA LEU A 43 -17.08 -10.05 -18.47
C LEU A 43 -16.16 -11.01 -19.23
N PHE A 44 -14.99 -10.58 -19.63
CA PHE A 44 -14.01 -11.44 -20.31
C PHE A 44 -13.63 -12.62 -19.43
N TRP A 45 -13.35 -12.39 -18.15
CA TRP A 45 -13.03 -13.45 -17.21
C TRP A 45 -14.19 -14.44 -17.02
N GLN A 46 -15.42 -13.92 -16.80
CA GLN A 46 -16.60 -14.78 -16.66
C GLN A 46 -16.86 -15.62 -17.92
N LEU A 47 -16.73 -15.04 -19.12
CA LEU A 47 -16.90 -15.76 -20.37
C LEU A 47 -15.82 -16.85 -20.54
N SER A 48 -14.56 -16.55 -20.23
CA SER A 48 -13.46 -17.51 -20.29
C SER A 48 -13.68 -18.70 -19.37
N ALA A 49 -14.19 -18.44 -18.15
CA ALA A 49 -14.55 -19.49 -17.21
C ALA A 49 -15.77 -20.33 -17.70
N SER A 50 -16.81 -19.67 -18.19
CA SER A 50 -18.04 -20.34 -18.67
C SER A 50 -17.82 -21.19 -19.93
N LEU A 51 -16.89 -20.78 -20.80
CA LEU A 51 -16.50 -21.50 -21.98
C LEU A 51 -15.51 -22.64 -21.72
N GLY A 52 -15.10 -22.86 -20.48
CA GLY A 52 -14.12 -23.86 -20.09
C GLY A 52 -12.70 -23.61 -20.61
N LEU A 53 -12.39 -22.38 -21.05
CA LEU A 53 -11.06 -21.99 -21.52
C LEU A 53 -10.05 -21.91 -20.37
N THR A 54 -10.53 -21.75 -19.14
CA THR A 54 -9.71 -21.73 -17.92
C THR A 54 -10.33 -22.62 -16.85
N LYS A 55 -9.47 -23.19 -15.98
CA LYS A 55 -9.91 -23.91 -14.78
C LYS A 55 -10.18 -22.95 -13.60
N LEU A 56 -10.01 -21.66 -13.82
CA LEU A 56 -10.28 -20.64 -12.80
C LEU A 56 -11.79 -20.47 -12.64
N ALA A 57 -12.23 -20.35 -11.40
CA ALA A 57 -13.58 -19.98 -11.06
C ALA A 57 -13.90 -18.57 -11.59
N GLY A 58 -15.06 -18.38 -12.21
CA GLY A 58 -15.50 -17.08 -12.69
C GLY A 58 -16.00 -16.20 -11.52
N PRO A 59 -16.12 -14.88 -11.71
CA PRO A 59 -16.64 -13.98 -10.66
C PRO A 59 -18.01 -14.39 -10.08
N LEU A 60 -18.87 -15.04 -10.87
CA LEU A 60 -20.18 -15.51 -10.40
C LEU A 60 -20.07 -16.66 -9.40
N SER A 61 -19.00 -17.47 -9.45
CA SER A 61 -18.84 -18.59 -8.52
C SER A 61 -18.72 -18.14 -7.06
N LEU A 62 -18.23 -16.92 -6.82
CA LEU A 62 -18.18 -16.31 -5.48
C LEU A 62 -19.55 -16.23 -4.80
N PHE A 63 -20.62 -16.18 -5.59
CA PHE A 63 -21.99 -16.09 -5.10
C PHE A 63 -22.77 -17.41 -5.22
N THR A 64 -22.33 -18.32 -6.09
CA THR A 64 -23.02 -19.60 -6.34
C THR A 64 -22.49 -20.74 -5.48
N GLU A 65 -21.21 -20.75 -5.15
CA GLU A 65 -20.64 -21.74 -4.24
C GLU A 65 -20.98 -21.40 -2.79
N GLU A 66 -21.64 -22.32 -2.10
CA GLU A 66 -22.14 -22.11 -0.74
C GLU A 66 -21.05 -21.72 0.25
N ARG A 67 -19.92 -22.43 0.24
CA ARG A 67 -18.77 -22.17 1.10
C ARG A 67 -18.19 -20.76 0.88
N THR A 68 -17.94 -20.39 -0.37
CA THR A 68 -17.35 -19.08 -0.72
C THR A 68 -18.32 -17.95 -0.42
N ARG A 69 -19.61 -18.17 -0.67
CA ARG A 69 -20.67 -17.24 -0.31
C ARG A 69 -20.72 -17.01 1.20
N ASP A 70 -20.63 -18.05 2.02
CA ASP A 70 -20.61 -17.93 3.48
C ASP A 70 -19.35 -17.18 3.96
N LEU A 71 -18.19 -17.42 3.38
CA LEU A 71 -16.97 -16.65 3.65
C LEU A 71 -17.12 -15.16 3.29
N LEU A 72 -17.86 -14.87 2.23
CA LEU A 72 -18.10 -13.49 1.77
C LEU A 72 -19.08 -12.74 2.70
N PHE A 73 -20.19 -13.39 3.10
CA PHE A 73 -21.24 -12.75 3.91
C PHE A 73 -20.99 -12.83 5.42
N TYR A 74 -20.24 -13.82 5.88
CA TYR A 74 -19.90 -14.01 7.29
C TYR A 74 -18.37 -14.04 7.52
N PRO A 75 -17.64 -12.96 7.15
CA PRO A 75 -16.18 -12.96 7.20
C PRO A 75 -15.59 -12.95 8.63
N PHE A 76 -16.41 -12.85 9.67
CA PHE A 76 -16.01 -12.66 11.07
C PHE A 76 -16.12 -13.92 11.94
N PHE A 77 -16.51 -15.08 11.39
CA PHE A 77 -16.67 -16.29 12.20
C PHE A 77 -15.32 -16.78 12.74
N ASP A 78 -15.34 -17.35 13.94
CA ASP A 78 -14.20 -18.02 14.56
C ASP A 78 -14.68 -19.36 15.14
N ARG A 79 -14.29 -20.45 14.51
CA ARG A 79 -14.60 -21.83 14.96
C ARG A 79 -13.42 -22.46 15.72
N GLY A 80 -12.39 -21.66 15.98
CA GLY A 80 -11.18 -22.08 16.66
C GLY A 80 -10.05 -22.54 15.71
N GLY A 81 -8.82 -22.49 16.19
CA GLY A 81 -7.65 -22.87 15.41
C GLY A 81 -7.46 -22.04 14.13
N LEU A 82 -7.44 -22.73 12.99
CA LEU A 82 -7.25 -22.13 11.67
C LEU A 82 -8.59 -21.95 10.90
N ASP A 83 -9.72 -22.45 11.42
CA ASP A 83 -11.04 -22.30 10.81
C ASP A 83 -11.66 -20.97 11.22
N LYS A 84 -11.22 -19.91 10.54
CA LYS A 84 -11.59 -18.53 10.79
C LYS A 84 -12.10 -17.86 9.54
N GLY A 85 -12.96 -16.86 9.74
CA GLY A 85 -13.43 -16.00 8.66
C GLY A 85 -12.29 -15.17 8.05
N LEU A 86 -12.47 -14.80 6.80
CA LEU A 86 -11.44 -14.13 6.01
C LEU A 86 -10.98 -12.78 6.61
N PHE A 87 -11.89 -12.08 7.30
CA PHE A 87 -11.54 -10.86 8.04
C PHE A 87 -10.54 -11.12 9.17
N LEU A 88 -10.68 -12.22 9.90
CA LEU A 88 -9.76 -12.58 10.98
C LEU A 88 -8.39 -12.99 10.45
N HIS A 89 -8.34 -13.70 9.31
CA HIS A 89 -7.09 -13.95 8.59
C HIS A 89 -6.42 -12.64 8.17
N ALA A 90 -7.18 -11.71 7.59
CA ALA A 90 -6.70 -10.40 7.20
C ALA A 90 -6.14 -9.61 8.38
N MET A 91 -6.84 -9.60 9.52
CA MET A 91 -6.41 -8.90 10.72
C MET A 91 -5.12 -9.50 11.30
N SER A 92 -4.97 -10.82 11.24
CA SER A 92 -3.75 -11.51 11.65
C SER A 92 -2.55 -11.11 10.77
N SER A 93 -2.71 -11.06 9.44
CA SER A 93 -1.69 -10.58 8.52
C SER A 93 -1.37 -9.10 8.77
N LEU A 94 -2.39 -8.24 8.90
CA LEU A 94 -2.22 -6.80 9.14
C LEU A 94 -1.52 -6.49 10.46
N SER A 95 -1.78 -7.25 11.52
CA SER A 95 -1.11 -7.08 12.81
C SER A 95 0.40 -7.32 12.71
N ARG A 96 0.82 -8.35 11.95
CA ARG A 96 2.24 -8.63 11.67
C ARG A 96 2.86 -7.53 10.81
N VAL A 97 2.14 -7.07 9.78
CA VAL A 97 2.57 -5.93 8.95
C VAL A 97 2.77 -4.70 9.82
N ALA A 98 1.82 -4.36 10.67
CA ALA A 98 1.92 -3.19 11.54
C ALA A 98 3.19 -3.25 12.42
N LEU A 99 3.50 -4.39 13.02
CA LEU A 99 4.69 -4.55 13.85
C LEU A 99 5.98 -4.50 13.03
N GLY A 100 6.12 -5.37 12.01
CA GLY A 100 7.35 -5.48 11.22
C GLY A 100 7.65 -4.21 10.44
N TYR A 101 6.63 -3.59 9.85
CA TYR A 101 6.75 -2.34 9.12
C TYR A 101 7.08 -1.15 10.02
N SER A 102 6.48 -1.05 11.22
CA SER A 102 6.81 0.03 12.16
C SER A 102 8.26 -0.06 12.64
N LEU A 103 8.75 -1.27 12.91
CA LEU A 103 10.16 -1.49 13.24
C LEU A 103 11.06 -1.09 12.07
N ALA A 104 10.71 -1.49 10.84
CA ALA A 104 11.45 -1.10 9.64
C ALA A 104 11.44 0.42 9.42
N ALA A 105 10.32 1.09 9.68
CA ALA A 105 10.22 2.54 9.57
C ALA A 105 11.14 3.25 10.56
N ILE A 106 11.09 2.87 11.84
CA ILE A 106 11.93 3.48 12.88
C ILE A 106 13.41 3.29 12.55
N VAL A 107 13.85 2.04 12.31
CA VAL A 107 15.26 1.74 12.06
C VAL A 107 15.71 2.29 10.71
N GLY A 108 14.89 2.13 9.65
CA GLY A 108 15.21 2.59 8.30
C GLY A 108 15.36 4.10 8.20
N ILE A 109 14.49 4.87 8.88
CA ILE A 109 14.60 6.33 8.95
C ILE A 109 15.86 6.72 9.74
N ALA A 110 16.08 6.14 10.93
CA ALA A 110 17.23 6.47 11.76
C ALA A 110 18.57 6.19 11.05
N VAL A 111 18.71 4.99 10.49
CA VAL A 111 19.92 4.60 9.73
C VAL A 111 20.05 5.42 8.45
N GLY A 112 18.92 5.66 7.73
CA GLY A 112 18.91 6.47 6.51
C GLY A 112 19.38 7.91 6.75
N ILE A 113 18.98 8.53 7.86
CA ILE A 113 19.46 9.86 8.26
C ILE A 113 20.99 9.79 8.53
N ALA A 114 21.44 8.81 9.31
CA ALA A 114 22.86 8.67 9.63
C ALA A 114 23.73 8.48 8.37
N VAL A 115 23.29 7.65 7.45
CA VAL A 115 23.96 7.41 6.16
C VAL A 115 23.93 8.66 5.28
N GLY A 116 22.77 9.34 5.20
CA GLY A 116 22.62 10.56 4.39
C GLY A 116 23.45 11.73 4.88
N LEU A 117 23.75 11.81 6.18
CA LEU A 117 24.61 12.84 6.77
C LEU A 117 26.11 12.55 6.57
N ASN A 118 26.50 11.29 6.42
CA ASN A 118 27.90 10.88 6.39
C ASN A 118 28.28 10.21 5.07
N LYS A 119 29.01 10.95 4.21
CA LYS A 119 29.47 10.46 2.91
C LYS A 119 30.35 9.20 2.99
N ALA A 120 31.07 8.98 4.09
CA ALA A 120 31.90 7.79 4.25
C ALA A 120 31.03 6.55 4.52
N LEU A 121 30.01 6.68 5.38
CA LEU A 121 29.04 5.61 5.60
C LEU A 121 28.26 5.28 4.34
N ASP A 122 27.83 6.31 3.61
CA ASP A 122 27.12 6.15 2.35
C ASP A 122 27.93 5.31 1.35
N ARG A 123 29.17 5.72 1.07
CA ARG A 123 30.05 4.99 0.14
C ARG A 123 30.37 3.56 0.60
N ALA A 124 30.50 3.35 1.90
CA ALA A 124 30.84 2.04 2.46
C ALA A 124 29.67 1.05 2.38
N PHE A 125 28.44 1.52 2.63
CA PHE A 125 27.27 0.65 2.77
C PHE A 125 26.33 0.65 1.56
N ASP A 126 26.39 1.63 0.67
CA ASP A 126 25.53 1.70 -0.51
C ASP A 126 25.54 0.40 -1.35
N PRO A 127 26.69 -0.22 -1.69
CA PRO A 127 26.71 -1.48 -2.43
C PRO A 127 25.99 -2.61 -1.69
N LEU A 128 26.12 -2.68 -0.36
CA LEU A 128 25.46 -3.67 0.47
C LEU A 128 23.94 -3.46 0.50
N PHE A 129 23.49 -2.23 0.65
CA PHE A 129 22.06 -1.90 0.65
C PHE A 129 21.42 -2.20 -0.72
N GLN A 130 22.12 -1.86 -1.82
CA GLN A 130 21.68 -2.18 -3.17
C GLN A 130 21.57 -3.69 -3.40
N PHE A 131 22.50 -4.47 -2.88
CA PHE A 131 22.47 -5.93 -2.96
C PHE A 131 21.29 -6.51 -2.14
N LEU A 132 21.18 -6.12 -0.86
CA LEU A 132 20.20 -6.69 0.05
C LEU A 132 18.75 -6.37 -0.35
N ARG A 133 18.51 -5.19 -0.94
CA ARG A 133 17.17 -4.84 -1.43
C ARG A 133 16.70 -5.68 -2.62
N MET A 134 17.62 -6.31 -3.35
CA MET A 134 17.29 -7.16 -4.50
C MET A 134 16.95 -8.59 -4.08
N VAL A 135 17.20 -8.97 -2.83
CA VAL A 135 16.85 -10.28 -2.32
C VAL A 135 15.33 -10.39 -2.20
N ALA A 136 14.76 -11.36 -2.90
CA ALA A 136 13.30 -11.58 -2.87
C ALA A 136 12.80 -11.87 -1.45
N PRO A 137 11.65 -11.33 -1.02
CA PRO A 137 11.09 -11.53 0.32
C PRO A 137 10.99 -13.00 0.72
N LEU A 138 10.59 -13.85 -0.21
CA LEU A 138 10.43 -15.29 0.01
C LEU A 138 11.74 -16.00 0.37
N ALA A 139 12.88 -15.50 -0.14
CA ALA A 139 14.20 -16.05 0.17
C ALA A 139 14.62 -15.85 1.63
N TRP A 140 14.06 -14.85 2.32
CA TRP A 140 14.31 -14.60 3.73
C TRP A 140 13.56 -15.55 4.67
N VAL A 141 12.47 -16.20 4.20
CA VAL A 141 11.62 -17.04 5.04
C VAL A 141 12.37 -18.23 5.67
N PRO A 142 13.13 -19.04 4.93
CA PRO A 142 13.89 -20.13 5.52
C PRO A 142 14.92 -19.64 6.56
N ILE A 143 15.60 -18.53 6.28
CA ILE A 143 16.57 -17.93 7.20
C ILE A 143 15.87 -17.46 8.47
N ALA A 144 14.71 -16.82 8.35
CA ALA A 144 13.93 -16.36 9.49
C ALA A 144 13.44 -17.53 10.36
N LEU A 145 12.98 -18.63 9.74
CA LEU A 145 12.54 -19.81 10.47
C LEU A 145 13.68 -20.50 11.22
N VAL A 146 14.86 -20.58 10.64
CA VAL A 146 16.06 -21.13 11.32
C VAL A 146 16.46 -20.22 12.49
N LEU A 147 16.40 -18.91 12.31
CA LEU A 147 16.83 -17.94 13.32
C LEU A 147 15.88 -17.88 14.51
N PHE A 148 14.58 -17.84 14.28
CA PHE A 148 13.57 -17.61 15.32
C PHE A 148 12.88 -18.89 15.80
N GLN A 149 12.90 -19.97 15.02
CA GLN A 149 12.25 -21.26 15.33
C GLN A 149 10.77 -21.12 15.72
N ASN A 150 10.15 -20.00 15.32
CA ASN A 150 8.76 -19.66 15.59
C ASN A 150 8.23 -18.81 14.44
N ASN A 151 7.07 -19.16 13.89
CA ASN A 151 6.48 -18.53 12.72
C ASN A 151 6.16 -17.05 12.95
N GLN A 152 5.69 -16.67 14.15
CA GLN A 152 5.27 -15.30 14.42
C GLN A 152 6.44 -14.29 14.33
N PRO A 153 7.55 -14.43 15.07
CA PRO A 153 8.69 -13.54 14.96
C PRO A 153 9.40 -13.68 13.59
N ALA A 154 9.42 -14.89 13.00
CA ALA A 154 9.97 -15.08 11.66
C ALA A 154 9.22 -14.27 10.60
N ALA A 155 7.88 -14.27 10.63
CA ALA A 155 7.07 -13.46 9.72
C ALA A 155 7.32 -11.95 9.92
N ILE A 156 7.39 -11.47 11.17
CA ILE A 156 7.70 -10.08 11.48
C ILE A 156 9.08 -9.68 10.96
N PHE A 157 10.08 -10.55 11.09
CA PHE A 157 11.43 -10.34 10.56
C PHE A 157 11.43 -10.25 9.04
N VAL A 158 10.70 -11.12 8.33
CA VAL A 158 10.60 -11.07 6.86
C VAL A 158 10.00 -9.74 6.40
N ILE A 159 8.96 -9.25 7.08
CA ILE A 159 8.38 -7.94 6.81
C ILE A 159 9.43 -6.84 7.04
N PHE A 160 10.09 -6.88 8.19
CA PHE A 160 11.12 -5.91 8.59
C PHE A 160 12.24 -5.82 7.55
N ILE A 161 12.88 -6.95 7.23
CA ILE A 161 14.04 -6.98 6.34
C ILE A 161 13.68 -6.60 4.90
N THR A 162 12.44 -6.88 4.46
CA THR A 162 11.97 -6.49 3.14
C THR A 162 11.67 -4.99 3.06
N SER A 163 11.11 -4.43 4.13
CA SER A 163 10.60 -3.05 4.16
C SER A 163 11.67 -2.01 4.46
N ILE A 164 12.75 -2.39 5.16
CA ILE A 164 13.75 -1.43 5.66
C ILE A 164 14.50 -0.73 4.53
N TRP A 165 14.82 -1.43 3.43
CA TRP A 165 15.70 -0.91 2.38
C TRP A 165 15.13 0.28 1.63
N PRO A 166 13.89 0.26 1.12
CA PRO A 166 13.32 1.44 0.47
C PRO A 166 13.20 2.64 1.42
N ILE A 167 12.89 2.40 2.70
CA ILE A 167 12.80 3.47 3.70
C ILE A 167 14.18 4.10 3.90
N LEU A 168 15.20 3.28 4.17
CA LEU A 168 16.57 3.71 4.42
C LEU A 168 17.14 4.49 3.23
N ILE A 169 17.06 3.91 2.02
CA ILE A 169 17.64 4.49 0.81
C ILE A 169 16.97 5.82 0.47
N ASN A 170 15.62 5.89 0.49
CA ASN A 170 14.92 7.14 0.22
C ASN A 170 15.17 8.19 1.31
N THR A 171 15.26 7.79 2.57
CA THR A 171 15.59 8.72 3.66
C THR A 171 17.00 9.29 3.49
N ALA A 172 18.00 8.44 3.21
CA ALA A 172 19.37 8.89 2.95
C ALA A 172 19.44 9.84 1.76
N GLU A 173 18.73 9.52 0.67
CA GLU A 173 18.63 10.40 -0.49
C GLU A 173 17.99 11.75 -0.14
N GLY A 174 16.88 11.76 0.61
CA GLY A 174 16.24 13.00 1.08
C GLY A 174 17.17 13.90 1.89
N VAL A 175 18.01 13.31 2.75
CA VAL A 175 19.01 14.05 3.51
C VAL A 175 20.13 14.59 2.62
N ARG A 176 20.54 13.87 1.58
CA ARG A 176 21.57 14.32 0.62
C ARG A 176 21.08 15.45 -0.28
N GLN A 177 19.80 15.43 -0.64
CA GLN A 177 19.17 16.43 -1.51
C GLN A 177 18.94 17.78 -0.86
N ILE A 178 19.25 17.95 0.44
CA ILE A 178 19.15 19.26 1.12
C ILE A 178 20.12 20.24 0.47
N PRO A 179 19.65 21.38 -0.11
CA PRO A 179 20.47 22.36 -0.77
C PRO A 179 21.56 22.91 0.16
N GLN A 180 22.77 23.14 -0.40
CA GLN A 180 23.89 23.65 0.38
C GLN A 180 23.56 25.03 0.99
N ASP A 181 22.73 25.83 0.33
CA ASP A 181 22.32 27.14 0.83
C ASP A 181 21.60 27.05 2.18
N TYR A 182 20.76 26.03 2.39
CA TYR A 182 20.10 25.82 3.70
C TYR A 182 21.11 25.51 4.80
N ARG A 183 22.18 24.78 4.48
CA ARG A 183 23.27 24.51 5.42
C ARG A 183 24.09 25.76 5.71
N ASN A 184 24.37 26.57 4.68
CA ASN A 184 25.08 27.84 4.82
C ASN A 184 24.29 28.85 5.66
N VAL A 185 23.00 28.99 5.39
CA VAL A 185 22.10 29.86 6.18
C VAL A 185 22.03 29.40 7.64
N ALA A 186 21.92 28.10 7.90
CA ALA A 186 21.92 27.56 9.25
C ALA A 186 23.25 27.88 9.99
N GLN A 187 24.38 27.83 9.32
CA GLN A 187 25.68 28.22 9.87
C GLN A 187 25.75 29.70 10.17
N VAL A 188 25.32 30.59 9.27
CA VAL A 188 25.29 32.06 9.48
C VAL A 188 24.38 32.40 10.65
N LEU A 189 23.24 31.75 10.80
CA LEU A 189 22.31 31.91 11.91
C LEU A 189 22.79 31.25 13.22
N GLN A 190 23.96 30.60 13.22
CA GLN A 190 24.51 29.86 14.37
C GLN A 190 23.49 28.88 14.96
N MET A 191 22.72 28.19 14.12
CA MET A 191 21.69 27.25 14.58
C MET A 191 22.32 26.08 15.35
N SER A 192 21.73 25.73 16.49
CA SER A 192 22.11 24.51 17.21
C SER A 192 21.81 23.25 16.37
N ASN A 193 22.57 22.18 16.58
CA ASN A 193 22.36 20.90 15.88
C ASN A 193 20.91 20.41 16.00
N ARG A 194 20.29 20.57 17.17
CA ARG A 194 18.89 20.20 17.38
C ARG A 194 17.94 21.07 16.54
N SER A 195 18.19 22.36 16.47
CA SER A 195 17.39 23.30 15.67
C SER A 195 17.53 23.03 14.19
N PHE A 196 18.74 22.76 13.71
CA PHE A 196 19.00 22.36 12.33
C PHE A 196 18.28 21.06 12.00
N PHE A 197 18.38 20.03 12.85
CA PHE A 197 17.74 18.74 12.66
C PHE A 197 16.21 18.86 12.53
N THR A 198 15.55 19.59 13.46
CA THR A 198 14.10 19.67 13.52
C THR A 198 13.48 20.66 12.53
N LYS A 199 14.18 21.77 12.22
CA LYS A 199 13.61 22.86 11.39
C LYS A 199 14.08 22.84 9.94
N VAL A 200 15.19 22.15 9.64
CA VAL A 200 15.75 22.10 8.29
C VAL A 200 15.80 20.66 7.78
N LEU A 201 16.52 19.78 8.47
CA LEU A 201 16.79 18.43 7.99
C LEU A 201 15.51 17.59 7.83
N ILE A 202 14.75 17.43 8.92
CA ILE A 202 13.54 16.60 8.88
C ILE A 202 12.50 17.16 7.90
N PRO A 203 12.10 18.43 7.91
CA PRO A 203 11.15 18.97 6.94
C PRO A 203 11.60 18.82 5.48
N SER A 204 12.88 19.04 5.18
CA SER A 204 13.40 18.91 3.82
C SER A 204 13.46 17.45 3.34
N ALA A 205 13.76 16.50 4.22
CA ALA A 205 13.82 15.08 3.89
C ALA A 205 12.43 14.41 3.89
N LEU A 206 11.42 15.03 4.48
CA LEU A 206 10.10 14.45 4.71
C LEU A 206 9.42 13.90 3.45
N PRO A 207 9.41 14.58 2.29
CA PRO A 207 8.83 14.03 1.06
C PRO A 207 9.48 12.71 0.62
N TYR A 208 10.80 12.61 0.77
CA TYR A 208 11.56 11.39 0.44
C TYR A 208 11.29 10.27 1.44
N ILE A 209 11.23 10.58 2.74
CA ILE A 209 10.85 9.62 3.79
C ILE A 209 9.49 9.02 3.47
N PHE A 210 8.49 9.85 3.15
CA PHE A 210 7.16 9.35 2.77
C PHE A 210 7.15 8.53 1.48
N THR A 211 8.00 8.87 0.51
CA THR A 211 8.18 8.04 -0.69
C THR A 211 8.70 6.65 -0.32
N GLY A 212 9.71 6.57 0.54
CA GLY A 212 10.25 5.31 1.05
C GLY A 212 9.21 4.51 1.83
N LEU A 213 8.48 5.15 2.74
CA LEU A 213 7.41 4.54 3.52
C LEU A 213 6.29 3.97 2.63
N ARG A 214 5.87 4.72 1.63
CA ARG A 214 4.83 4.30 0.70
C ARG A 214 5.23 3.09 -0.14
N ILE A 215 6.45 3.07 -0.68
CA ILE A 215 6.97 1.91 -1.42
C ILE A 215 7.04 0.69 -0.50
N SER A 216 7.53 0.88 0.71
CA SER A 216 7.76 -0.20 1.67
C SER A 216 6.49 -0.83 2.18
N ILE A 217 5.38 -0.10 2.37
CA ILE A 217 4.14 -0.71 2.88
C ILE A 217 3.57 -1.72 1.88
N GLY A 218 3.67 -1.44 0.58
CA GLY A 218 3.28 -2.39 -0.46
C GLY A 218 4.16 -3.65 -0.45
N LEU A 219 5.48 -3.48 -0.30
CA LEU A 219 6.40 -4.61 -0.19
C LEU A 219 6.18 -5.41 1.11
N ALA A 220 5.90 -4.75 2.24
CA ALA A 220 5.54 -5.38 3.50
C ALA A 220 4.32 -6.28 3.37
N TRP A 221 3.28 -5.77 2.69
CA TRP A 221 2.06 -6.52 2.43
C TRP A 221 2.31 -7.74 1.54
N LEU A 222 3.05 -7.60 0.46
CA LEU A 222 3.41 -8.74 -0.40
C LEU A 222 4.31 -9.75 0.34
N ALA A 223 5.24 -9.28 1.16
CA ALA A 223 6.16 -10.12 1.91
C ALA A 223 5.44 -11.01 2.93
N ILE A 224 4.45 -10.48 3.66
CA ILE A 224 3.70 -11.30 4.63
C ILE A 224 2.85 -12.35 3.93
N ILE A 225 2.20 -12.03 2.82
CA ILE A 225 1.41 -13.00 2.06
C ILE A 225 2.31 -14.16 1.59
N ALA A 226 3.48 -13.83 1.02
CA ALA A 226 4.44 -14.84 0.59
C ALA A 226 4.97 -15.69 1.76
N ALA A 227 5.24 -15.08 2.92
CA ALA A 227 5.70 -15.78 4.12
C ALA A 227 4.62 -16.75 4.67
N GLU A 228 3.39 -16.29 4.77
CA GLU A 228 2.26 -17.08 5.28
C GLU A 228 1.92 -18.30 4.42
N ILE A 229 2.15 -18.24 3.11
CA ILE A 229 2.00 -19.39 2.20
C ILE A 229 2.97 -20.53 2.58
N VAL A 230 4.18 -20.20 3.00
CA VAL A 230 5.24 -21.18 3.28
C VAL A 230 5.30 -21.58 4.75
N MET A 231 4.71 -20.78 5.65
CA MET A 231 4.71 -21.02 7.10
C MET A 231 3.46 -21.79 7.53
N PRO A 232 3.54 -23.11 7.78
CA PRO A 232 2.37 -23.91 8.13
C PRO A 232 1.80 -23.51 9.50
N GLY A 233 0.47 -23.58 9.62
CA GLY A 233 -0.22 -23.35 10.88
C GLY A 233 -0.26 -21.90 11.37
N THR A 234 0.04 -20.95 10.50
CA THR A 234 0.01 -19.52 10.83
C THR A 234 -1.25 -18.87 10.24
N PRO A 235 -2.24 -18.48 11.05
CA PRO A 235 -3.45 -17.85 10.51
C PRO A 235 -3.09 -16.55 9.79
N GLY A 236 -3.58 -16.38 8.54
CA GLY A 236 -3.34 -15.22 7.70
C GLY A 236 -3.94 -15.43 6.32
N ILE A 237 -4.02 -14.36 5.50
CA ILE A 237 -4.62 -14.48 4.15
C ILE A 237 -3.76 -15.36 3.23
N GLY A 238 -2.44 -15.31 3.36
CA GLY A 238 -1.55 -16.18 2.59
C GLY A 238 -1.77 -17.65 2.92
N PHE A 239 -1.90 -17.99 4.20
CA PHE A 239 -2.27 -19.34 4.63
C PHE A 239 -3.65 -19.74 4.10
N PHE A 240 -4.65 -18.88 4.19
CA PHE A 240 -6.00 -19.14 3.67
C PHE A 240 -5.98 -19.53 2.18
N ILE A 241 -5.25 -18.79 1.35
CA ILE A 241 -5.11 -19.10 -0.08
C ILE A 241 -4.42 -20.45 -0.29
N TRP A 242 -3.38 -20.74 0.47
CA TRP A 242 -2.65 -22.00 0.39
C TRP A 242 -3.52 -23.18 0.81
N ASP A 243 -4.28 -23.06 1.90
CA ASP A 243 -5.24 -24.07 2.36
C ASP A 243 -6.33 -24.32 1.31
N ALA A 244 -6.91 -23.24 0.76
CA ALA A 244 -7.89 -23.34 -0.31
C ALA A 244 -7.32 -24.04 -1.57
N TYR A 245 -6.06 -23.78 -1.93
CA TYR A 245 -5.37 -24.46 -3.03
C TYR A 245 -5.20 -25.95 -2.77
N GLN A 246 -4.73 -26.33 -1.56
CA GLN A 246 -4.54 -27.73 -1.18
C GLN A 246 -5.85 -28.52 -1.19
N ASN A 247 -6.97 -27.87 -0.87
CA ASN A 247 -8.30 -28.47 -0.86
C ASN A 247 -9.06 -28.30 -2.18
N SER A 248 -8.42 -27.72 -3.21
CA SER A 248 -9.02 -27.48 -4.55
C SER A 248 -10.24 -26.55 -4.53
N TYR A 249 -10.36 -25.65 -3.55
CA TYR A 249 -11.42 -24.64 -3.46
C TYR A 249 -11.06 -23.40 -4.29
N VAL A 250 -11.24 -23.50 -5.61
CA VAL A 250 -10.78 -22.47 -6.55
C VAL A 250 -11.45 -21.11 -6.32
N SER A 251 -12.74 -21.10 -5.98
CA SER A 251 -13.48 -19.86 -5.69
C SER A 251 -12.97 -19.17 -4.43
N ASP A 252 -12.58 -19.92 -3.40
CA ASP A 252 -11.99 -19.36 -2.18
C ASP A 252 -10.61 -18.72 -2.45
N ILE A 253 -9.81 -19.32 -3.36
CA ILE A 253 -8.54 -18.72 -3.83
C ILE A 253 -8.81 -17.37 -4.47
N VAL A 254 -9.79 -17.31 -5.38
CA VAL A 254 -10.20 -16.06 -6.06
C VAL A 254 -10.65 -15.01 -5.05
N LEU A 255 -11.47 -15.39 -4.08
CA LEU A 255 -11.92 -14.50 -3.00
C LEU A 255 -10.74 -13.97 -2.19
N GLY A 256 -9.78 -14.82 -1.82
CA GLY A 256 -8.56 -14.42 -1.11
C GLY A 256 -7.72 -13.41 -1.90
N VAL A 257 -7.55 -13.63 -3.21
CA VAL A 257 -6.82 -12.70 -4.10
C VAL A 257 -7.50 -11.33 -4.16
N ILE A 258 -8.84 -11.30 -4.23
CA ILE A 258 -9.61 -10.05 -4.20
C ILE A 258 -9.36 -9.30 -2.88
N TRP A 259 -9.38 -10.00 -1.74
CA TRP A 259 -9.09 -9.41 -0.44
C TRP A 259 -7.67 -8.87 -0.34
N ILE A 260 -6.67 -9.60 -0.85
CA ILE A 260 -5.27 -9.13 -0.91
C ILE A 260 -5.18 -7.81 -1.67
N GLY A 261 -5.79 -7.76 -2.87
CA GLY A 261 -5.78 -6.55 -3.70
C GLY A 261 -6.51 -5.38 -3.04
N ALA A 262 -7.67 -5.63 -2.42
CA ALA A 262 -8.45 -4.60 -1.73
C ALA A 262 -7.68 -4.01 -0.55
N ILE A 263 -7.09 -4.84 0.31
CA ILE A 263 -6.31 -4.39 1.47
C ILE A 263 -5.05 -3.65 1.01
N GLY A 264 -4.32 -4.18 0.01
CA GLY A 264 -3.15 -3.50 -0.54
C GLY A 264 -3.48 -2.11 -1.08
N LEU A 265 -4.62 -1.97 -1.78
CA LEU A 265 -5.11 -0.67 -2.26
C LEU A 265 -5.45 0.28 -1.10
N ILE A 266 -6.09 -0.22 -0.04
CA ILE A 266 -6.41 0.57 1.16
C ILE A 266 -5.13 1.08 1.82
N LEU A 267 -4.12 0.21 1.99
CA LEU A 267 -2.82 0.57 2.56
C LEU A 267 -2.11 1.65 1.73
N ASP A 268 -2.07 1.52 0.39
CA ASP A 268 -1.48 2.54 -0.49
C ASP A 268 -2.23 3.87 -0.41
N ARG A 269 -3.58 3.84 -0.39
CA ARG A 269 -4.40 5.05 -0.25
C ARG A 269 -4.21 5.73 1.09
N LEU A 270 -4.11 4.96 2.16
CA LEU A 270 -3.84 5.47 3.51
C LEU A 270 -2.49 6.19 3.55
N MET A 271 -1.44 5.58 3.01
CA MET A 271 -0.11 6.20 2.96
C MET A 271 -0.08 7.46 2.09
N THR A 272 -0.77 7.44 0.96
CA THR A 272 -0.91 8.62 0.09
C THR A 272 -1.65 9.76 0.80
N TRP A 273 -2.69 9.45 1.55
CA TRP A 273 -3.43 10.43 2.33
C TRP A 273 -2.58 11.03 3.46
N LEU A 274 -1.84 10.20 4.20
CA LEU A 274 -0.89 10.64 5.23
C LEU A 274 0.18 11.57 4.63
N GLN A 275 0.78 11.18 3.51
CA GLN A 275 1.77 11.99 2.81
C GLN A 275 1.23 13.37 2.44
N LYS A 276 0.02 13.43 1.85
CA LYS A 276 -0.61 14.71 1.47
C LYS A 276 -0.89 15.60 2.67
N ARG A 277 -1.38 15.04 3.78
CA ARG A 277 -1.67 15.81 5.00
C ARG A 277 -0.42 16.45 5.58
N ILE A 278 0.68 15.73 5.63
CA ILE A 278 1.92 16.19 6.25
C ILE A 278 2.74 17.09 5.30
N SER A 279 2.67 16.81 3.97
CA SER A 279 3.40 17.62 2.97
C SER A 279 2.68 18.90 2.56
N SER A 280 1.38 19.07 2.86
CA SER A 280 0.64 20.30 2.54
C SER A 280 0.79 21.40 3.61
N ASP A 281 1.35 21.08 4.78
CA ASP A 281 1.55 22.04 5.86
C ASP A 281 2.95 22.71 5.81
N HIS A 282 3.69 22.49 4.72
CA HIS A 282 5.01 23.07 4.44
C HIS A 282 5.11 23.58 3.02
#